data_b92be87439aa6165cdc5dd5d4f027e6d
#
_entry.id   b92be87439aa6165cdc5dd5d4f027e6d
#
_cell.length_a   1.000
_cell.length_b   1.000
_cell.length_c   1.000
_cell.angle_alpha   90.00
_cell.angle_beta   90.00
_cell.angle_gamma   90.00
#
_symmetry.space_group_name_H-M   'P 1'
#
loop_
_entity.id
_entity.type
_entity.pdbx_description
1 polymer ?
#
loop_
_entity_poly.entity_id
_entity_poly.type
_entity_poly.pdbx_seq_one_letter_code
_entity_poly.pdbx_strand_id
1 'polypeptide(L)'
;MKTGKKIAVLALIFVAAAIIYFVWPLGRKEENKTGVVYTAMGEAELPVVYPTALGRELAPLFGHREELAVTAERDSLLVLPEDRRLPIRIQYGDEIKTLQYEIRTMDMTHLVERTTVTDWTEENGQINAVLPVQNLLEPETQYQLGIQAVLSDGTSAWYYARILETDNDHAAQMLALAEDFSQKTFHYDSAQELTTYMESTPSADNSSFGTVTLKNSFTQMTWGSLGVSRGETVFASLKELSGDLANIELEYYVTREADGGAGGTDGGETEVYGVTENFTLKWSSQRIYMMDYERTMNQLFSGSRELFSGKRILLGISDGDGLYAKKSESGRYTA
;
A
#
# COMPACT_ATOMS: atom_id res chain seq x y z
N MET A 1 27.70 -15.80 79.30
CA MET A 1 27.10 -16.62 78.22
C MET A 1 25.90 -15.99 77.49
N LYS A 2 25.30 -14.90 77.98
CA LYS A 2 24.12 -14.30 77.30
C LYS A 2 24.43 -13.31 76.18
N THR A 3 25.58 -12.65 76.22
CA THR A 3 25.93 -11.58 75.23
C THR A 3 26.43 -12.14 73.89
N GLY A 4 27.22 -13.24 73.95
CA GLY A 4 27.70 -13.84 72.69
C GLY A 4 26.59 -14.46 71.80
N LYS A 5 25.55 -15.02 72.46
CA LYS A 5 24.38 -15.56 71.72
C LYS A 5 23.59 -14.43 71.01
N LYS A 6 23.50 -13.25 71.63
CA LYS A 6 22.83 -12.08 71.04
C LYS A 6 23.57 -11.54 69.83
N ILE A 7 24.91 -11.49 69.91
CA ILE A 7 25.75 -11.05 68.78
C ILE A 7 25.66 -12.05 67.58
N ALA A 8 25.67 -13.37 67.89
CA ALA A 8 25.52 -14.38 66.86
C ALA A 8 24.15 -14.32 66.15
N VAL A 9 23.07 -14.08 66.89
CA VAL A 9 21.71 -13.88 66.28
C VAL A 9 21.64 -12.61 65.45
N LEU A 10 22.22 -11.52 65.89
CA LEU A 10 22.26 -10.25 65.14
C LEU A 10 23.08 -10.40 63.83
N ALA A 11 24.22 -11.11 63.87
CA ALA A 11 25.03 -11.41 62.71
C ALA A 11 24.27 -12.30 61.70
N LEU A 12 23.51 -13.27 62.21
CA LEU A 12 22.71 -14.16 61.34
C LEU A 12 21.56 -13.39 60.67
N ILE A 13 20.88 -12.49 61.38
CA ILE A 13 19.84 -11.60 60.82
C ILE A 13 20.45 -10.67 59.77
N PHE A 14 21.63 -10.10 60.02
CA PHE A 14 22.31 -9.24 59.07
C PHE A 14 22.69 -9.97 57.77
N VAL A 15 23.25 -11.18 57.90
CA VAL A 15 23.58 -12.04 56.75
C VAL A 15 22.31 -12.42 55.96
N ALA A 16 21.23 -12.79 56.67
CA ALA A 16 19.96 -13.08 56.04
C ALA A 16 19.38 -11.85 55.27
N ALA A 17 19.42 -10.68 55.88
CA ALA A 17 19.00 -9.44 55.26
C ALA A 17 19.86 -9.06 54.06
N ALA A 18 21.19 -9.28 54.12
CA ALA A 18 22.10 -9.03 53.00
C ALA A 18 21.81 -10.03 51.86
N ILE A 19 21.59 -11.30 52.15
CA ILE A 19 21.19 -12.30 51.14
C ILE A 19 19.87 -11.89 50.45
N ILE A 20 18.87 -11.51 51.25
CA ILE A 20 17.59 -11.02 50.68
C ILE A 20 17.81 -9.77 49.82
N TYR A 21 18.64 -8.84 50.25
CA TYR A 21 18.91 -7.61 49.50
C TYR A 21 19.65 -7.87 48.19
N PHE A 22 20.60 -8.78 48.16
CA PHE A 22 21.39 -9.07 46.97
C PHE A 22 20.78 -10.12 46.06
N VAL A 23 20.05 -11.10 46.59
CA VAL A 23 19.47 -12.22 45.80
C VAL A 23 18.05 -11.88 45.31
N TRP A 24 17.29 -11.09 46.07
CA TRP A 24 15.94 -10.67 45.63
C TRP A 24 15.90 -9.86 44.34
N PRO A 25 16.84 -8.92 44.08
CA PRO A 25 16.89 -8.26 42.75
C PRO A 25 17.37 -9.18 41.61
N LEU A 26 18.24 -10.17 41.92
CA LEU A 26 18.75 -11.11 40.94
C LEU A 26 17.71 -12.15 40.45
N GLY A 27 16.65 -12.35 41.20
CA GLY A 27 15.53 -13.23 40.85
C GLY A 27 14.37 -12.49 40.17
N ARG A 28 14.32 -11.18 40.24
CA ARG A 28 13.47 -10.38 39.38
C ARG A 28 14.23 -10.12 38.09
N LYS A 29 14.10 -11.04 37.13
CA LYS A 29 13.97 -10.55 35.76
C LYS A 29 12.84 -9.53 35.83
N GLU A 30 13.16 -8.26 35.77
CA GLU A 30 12.22 -7.29 35.20
C GLU A 30 11.91 -7.87 33.82
N GLU A 31 10.84 -8.64 33.70
CA GLU A 31 10.07 -8.59 32.49
C GLU A 31 9.81 -7.11 32.30
N ASN A 32 10.61 -6.49 31.46
CA ASN A 32 10.27 -5.22 30.85
C ASN A 32 8.92 -5.43 30.16
N LYS A 33 7.85 -5.34 30.95
CA LYS A 33 6.50 -5.17 30.47
C LYS A 33 6.30 -3.73 30.00
N THR A 34 7.25 -3.20 29.24
CA THR A 34 6.96 -2.26 28.19
C THR A 34 6.59 -3.06 26.97
N GLY A 35 5.72 -4.05 27.14
CA GLY A 35 5.01 -4.62 26.03
C GLY A 35 4.09 -3.52 25.52
N VAL A 36 4.56 -2.77 24.54
CA VAL A 36 3.65 -2.07 23.65
C VAL A 36 2.75 -3.18 23.13
N VAL A 37 1.49 -3.18 23.56
CA VAL A 37 0.50 -4.13 23.05
C VAL A 37 0.16 -3.63 21.67
N TYR A 38 0.81 -4.21 20.66
CA TYR A 38 0.43 -3.99 19.28
C TYR A 38 -0.93 -4.65 19.09
N THR A 39 -1.90 -3.85 18.70
CA THR A 39 -3.14 -4.40 18.15
C THR A 39 -2.78 -4.94 16.78
N ALA A 40 -2.98 -6.25 16.57
CA ALA A 40 -2.87 -6.81 15.23
C ALA A 40 -3.86 -6.04 14.32
N MET A 41 -3.40 -5.68 13.13
CA MET A 41 -4.33 -5.19 12.12
C MET A 41 -5.29 -6.34 11.81
N GLY A 42 -6.58 -6.06 11.96
CA GLY A 42 -7.63 -7.01 11.57
C GLY A 42 -7.63 -7.22 10.06
N GLU A 43 -8.23 -8.32 9.64
CA GLU A 43 -8.56 -8.51 8.23
C GLU A 43 -9.55 -7.43 7.77
N ALA A 44 -9.63 -7.21 6.44
CA ALA A 44 -10.62 -6.29 5.89
C ALA A 44 -12.03 -6.75 6.29
N GLU A 45 -12.77 -5.88 6.97
CA GLU A 45 -14.12 -6.21 7.45
C GLU A 45 -15.18 -6.19 6.34
N LEU A 46 -14.88 -5.56 5.21
CA LEU A 46 -15.77 -5.45 4.07
C LEU A 46 -15.20 -6.25 2.89
N PRO A 47 -16.06 -6.80 2.03
CA PRO A 47 -15.63 -7.41 0.78
C PRO A 47 -14.78 -6.44 -0.05
N VAL A 48 -13.85 -6.98 -0.85
CA VAL A 48 -13.00 -6.20 -1.75
C VAL A 48 -13.40 -6.50 -3.18
N VAL A 49 -13.62 -5.47 -3.99
CA VAL A 49 -14.03 -5.59 -5.39
C VAL A 49 -12.84 -5.38 -6.31
N TYR A 50 -12.59 -6.32 -7.20
CA TYR A 50 -11.55 -6.26 -8.22
C TYR A 50 -12.21 -6.13 -9.60
N PRO A 51 -12.16 -4.95 -10.22
CA PRO A 51 -12.70 -4.76 -11.55
C PRO A 51 -11.73 -5.29 -12.62
N THR A 52 -12.29 -5.81 -13.72
CA THR A 52 -11.51 -6.24 -14.88
C THR A 52 -11.77 -5.27 -16.04
N ALA A 53 -10.73 -4.57 -16.46
CA ALA A 53 -10.74 -3.70 -17.63
C ALA A 53 -9.40 -3.78 -18.36
N LEU A 54 -9.34 -3.34 -19.60
CA LEU A 54 -8.12 -3.39 -20.42
C LEU A 54 -7.50 -4.82 -20.52
N GLY A 55 -8.35 -5.84 -20.45
CA GLY A 55 -7.95 -7.24 -20.55
C GLY A 55 -7.32 -7.85 -19.29
N ARG A 56 -7.41 -7.18 -18.14
CA ARG A 56 -6.83 -7.63 -16.87
C ARG A 56 -7.62 -7.17 -15.65
N GLU A 57 -7.37 -7.80 -14.53
CA GLU A 57 -7.80 -7.32 -13.22
C GLU A 57 -6.97 -6.09 -12.84
N LEU A 58 -7.65 -5.02 -12.44
CA LEU A 58 -7.06 -3.78 -11.98
C LEU A 58 -7.01 -3.72 -10.45
N ALA A 59 -6.45 -2.63 -9.93
CA ALA A 59 -6.38 -2.38 -8.50
C ALA A 59 -7.74 -2.51 -7.80
N PRO A 60 -7.76 -3.03 -6.57
CA PRO A 60 -8.99 -3.25 -5.84
C PRO A 60 -9.70 -1.96 -5.47
N LEU A 61 -11.04 -2.02 -5.48
CA LEU A 61 -11.91 -1.01 -4.89
C LEU A 61 -12.23 -1.46 -3.45
N PHE A 62 -11.88 -0.61 -2.50
CA PHE A 62 -12.17 -0.87 -1.09
C PHE A 62 -13.56 -0.37 -0.69
N GLY A 63 -14.23 -1.13 0.18
CA GLY A 63 -15.59 -0.84 0.60
C GLY A 63 -15.66 0.27 1.65
N HIS A 64 -16.73 1.06 1.58
CA HIS A 64 -17.12 2.05 2.57
C HIS A 64 -18.45 1.64 3.22
N ARG A 65 -18.59 1.85 4.54
CA ARG A 65 -19.83 1.52 5.26
C ARG A 65 -20.95 2.52 5.00
N GLU A 66 -20.63 3.69 4.51
CA GLU A 66 -21.55 4.77 4.21
C GLU A 66 -21.43 5.20 2.76
N GLU A 67 -22.52 5.67 2.18
CA GLU A 67 -22.53 6.28 0.86
C GLU A 67 -21.75 7.60 0.90
N LEU A 68 -20.77 7.74 0.01
CA LEU A 68 -19.92 8.92 -0.05
C LEU A 68 -20.37 9.90 -1.13
N ALA A 69 -20.12 11.18 -0.89
CA ALA A 69 -20.24 12.23 -1.91
C ALA A 69 -18.96 12.26 -2.76
N VAL A 70 -18.89 11.40 -3.79
CA VAL A 70 -17.65 11.08 -4.53
C VAL A 70 -17.36 12.01 -5.72
N THR A 71 -17.84 13.24 -5.69
CA THR A 71 -17.61 14.20 -6.81
C THR A 71 -16.12 14.48 -7.10
N ALA A 72 -15.25 14.23 -6.14
CA ALA A 72 -13.79 14.44 -6.26
C ALA A 72 -12.99 13.13 -6.39
N GLU A 73 -13.66 11.97 -6.41
CA GLU A 73 -12.99 10.68 -6.53
C GLU A 73 -12.31 10.52 -7.89
N ARG A 74 -11.00 10.25 -7.89
CA ARG A 74 -10.16 10.15 -9.09
C ARG A 74 -9.26 8.91 -9.11
N ASP A 75 -9.40 8.02 -8.14
CA ASP A 75 -8.42 6.96 -7.91
C ASP A 75 -8.42 5.87 -8.98
N SER A 76 -9.58 5.54 -9.54
CA SER A 76 -9.69 4.46 -10.50
C SER A 76 -10.57 4.86 -11.69
N LEU A 77 -10.04 4.69 -12.89
CA LEU A 77 -10.76 4.85 -14.15
C LEU A 77 -10.85 3.49 -14.86
N LEU A 78 -12.06 3.04 -15.12
CA LEU A 78 -12.36 1.79 -15.79
C LEU A 78 -12.79 2.08 -17.23
N VAL A 79 -12.02 1.59 -18.20
CA VAL A 79 -12.44 1.64 -19.60
C VAL A 79 -13.48 0.56 -19.81
N LEU A 80 -14.65 0.96 -20.28
CA LEU A 80 -15.74 0.04 -20.57
C LEU A 80 -15.38 -0.84 -21.78
N PRO A 81 -15.49 -2.18 -21.68
CA PRO A 81 -15.29 -3.06 -22.81
C PRO A 81 -16.29 -2.80 -23.96
N GLU A 82 -15.94 -3.17 -25.19
CA GLU A 82 -16.81 -2.97 -26.37
C GLU A 82 -18.19 -3.64 -26.22
N ASP A 83 -18.27 -4.78 -25.53
CA ASP A 83 -19.51 -5.47 -25.23
C ASP A 83 -20.30 -4.84 -24.07
N ARG A 84 -19.74 -3.77 -23.49
CA ARG A 84 -20.32 -2.99 -22.37
C ARG A 84 -20.62 -3.84 -21.12
N ARG A 85 -19.86 -4.91 -20.95
CA ARG A 85 -19.95 -5.84 -19.85
C ARG A 85 -18.68 -5.73 -18.99
N LEU A 86 -18.78 -5.10 -17.83
CA LEU A 86 -17.66 -4.91 -16.92
C LEU A 86 -17.61 -6.08 -15.93
N PRO A 87 -16.65 -7.01 -16.06
CA PRO A 87 -16.50 -8.08 -15.09
C PRO A 87 -15.92 -7.54 -13.78
N ILE A 88 -16.41 -8.06 -12.66
CA ILE A 88 -15.87 -7.82 -11.33
C ILE A 88 -15.73 -9.13 -10.58
N ARG A 89 -14.69 -9.23 -9.75
CA ARG A 89 -14.49 -10.29 -8.79
C ARG A 89 -14.58 -9.69 -7.39
N ILE A 90 -15.36 -10.30 -6.50
CA ILE A 90 -15.52 -9.84 -5.12
C ILE A 90 -14.91 -10.90 -4.21
N GLN A 91 -13.94 -10.50 -3.41
CA GLN A 91 -13.26 -11.35 -2.44
C GLN A 91 -13.85 -11.12 -1.05
N TYR A 92 -13.96 -12.18 -0.25
CA TYR A 92 -14.65 -12.19 1.06
C TYR A 92 -16.15 -11.90 0.96
N GLY A 93 -16.74 -12.28 -0.18
CA GLY A 93 -18.15 -12.05 -0.46
C GLY A 93 -19.12 -13.03 0.20
N ASP A 94 -18.74 -13.71 1.27
CA ASP A 94 -19.43 -14.85 1.87
C ASP A 94 -20.92 -14.65 2.10
N GLU A 95 -21.45 -13.49 1.99
CA GLU A 95 -22.84 -13.24 2.30
C GLU A 95 -23.40 -11.98 1.64
N ILE A 96 -23.11 -11.79 0.35
CA ILE A 96 -23.75 -10.72 -0.41
C ILE A 96 -25.16 -11.17 -0.80
N LYS A 97 -26.17 -10.51 -0.27
CA LYS A 97 -27.58 -10.75 -0.61
C LYS A 97 -28.03 -10.05 -1.87
N THR A 98 -27.51 -8.84 -2.06
CA THR A 98 -27.89 -7.99 -3.20
C THR A 98 -26.68 -7.24 -3.68
N LEU A 99 -26.49 -7.23 -4.98
CA LEU A 99 -25.49 -6.45 -5.66
C LEU A 99 -26.19 -5.51 -6.64
N GLN A 100 -25.90 -4.22 -6.54
CA GLN A 100 -26.47 -3.19 -7.38
C GLN A 100 -25.37 -2.23 -7.81
N TYR A 101 -25.49 -1.62 -8.98
CA TYR A 101 -24.62 -0.52 -9.36
C TYR A 101 -25.44 0.66 -9.90
N GLU A 102 -24.83 1.84 -9.81
CA GLU A 102 -25.32 3.09 -10.37
C GLU A 102 -24.24 3.74 -11.23
N ILE A 103 -24.67 4.33 -12.33
CA ILE A 103 -23.83 5.21 -13.16
C ILE A 103 -24.46 6.59 -13.09
N ARG A 104 -23.64 7.59 -12.72
CA ARG A 104 -24.04 8.99 -12.60
C ARG A 104 -23.07 9.90 -13.34
N THR A 105 -23.52 11.10 -13.66
CA THR A 105 -22.62 12.16 -14.10
C THR A 105 -21.60 12.48 -13.01
N MET A 106 -20.41 12.97 -13.40
CA MET A 106 -19.32 13.25 -12.47
C MET A 106 -19.66 14.23 -11.35
N ASP A 107 -20.66 15.10 -11.56
CA ASP A 107 -21.20 16.01 -10.55
C ASP A 107 -22.27 15.36 -9.65
N MET A 108 -22.56 14.07 -9.86
CA MET A 108 -23.55 13.27 -9.15
C MET A 108 -25.02 13.75 -9.31
N THR A 109 -25.27 14.77 -10.13
CA THR A 109 -26.63 15.37 -10.23
C THR A 109 -27.58 14.53 -11.06
N HIS A 110 -27.08 13.76 -12.03
CA HIS A 110 -27.91 12.99 -12.93
C HIS A 110 -27.61 11.49 -12.84
N LEU A 111 -28.66 10.72 -12.59
CA LEU A 111 -28.62 9.25 -12.61
C LEU A 111 -28.81 8.79 -14.06
N VAL A 112 -27.78 8.14 -14.64
CA VAL A 112 -27.83 7.58 -16.00
C VAL A 112 -28.41 6.17 -15.96
N GLU A 113 -27.94 5.35 -15.01
CA GLU A 113 -28.37 3.96 -14.89
C GLU A 113 -28.34 3.50 -13.43
N ARG A 114 -29.30 2.63 -13.08
CA ARG A 114 -29.29 1.85 -11.84
C ARG A 114 -29.75 0.44 -12.16
N THR A 115 -28.93 -0.55 -11.85
CA THR A 115 -29.21 -1.94 -12.19
C THR A 115 -28.87 -2.85 -11.01
N THR A 116 -29.81 -3.76 -10.70
CA THR A 116 -29.54 -4.86 -9.77
C THR A 116 -28.93 -6.01 -10.55
N VAL A 117 -27.77 -6.47 -10.10
CA VAL A 117 -27.09 -7.63 -10.67
C VAL A 117 -27.68 -8.89 -10.06
N THR A 118 -28.23 -9.77 -10.89
CA THR A 118 -28.89 -11.01 -10.46
C THR A 118 -28.14 -12.26 -10.86
N ASP A 119 -27.16 -12.12 -11.75
CA ASP A 119 -26.40 -13.23 -12.31
C ASP A 119 -24.93 -13.12 -11.87
N TRP A 120 -24.55 -13.98 -10.93
CA TRP A 120 -23.14 -14.16 -10.51
C TRP A 120 -22.88 -15.61 -10.18
N THR A 121 -21.61 -15.98 -10.19
CA THR A 121 -21.15 -17.29 -9.73
C THR A 121 -20.35 -17.13 -8.45
N GLU A 122 -20.54 -18.07 -7.54
CA GLU A 122 -19.81 -18.13 -6.29
C GLU A 122 -18.93 -19.38 -6.27
N GLU A 123 -17.64 -19.17 -6.07
CA GLU A 123 -16.66 -20.26 -6.02
C GLU A 123 -15.52 -19.90 -5.05
N ASN A 124 -15.22 -20.81 -4.12
CA ASN A 124 -14.11 -20.67 -3.16
C ASN A 124 -14.10 -19.36 -2.34
N GLY A 125 -15.28 -18.88 -1.92
CA GLY A 125 -15.41 -17.62 -1.16
C GLY A 125 -15.19 -16.36 -2.01
N GLN A 126 -15.30 -16.50 -3.34
CA GLN A 126 -15.24 -15.38 -4.29
C GLN A 126 -16.51 -15.35 -5.12
N ILE A 127 -17.00 -14.15 -5.38
CA ILE A 127 -18.11 -13.91 -6.30
C ILE A 127 -17.54 -13.33 -7.58
N ASN A 128 -17.92 -13.93 -8.72
CA ASN A 128 -17.65 -13.38 -10.04
C ASN A 128 -18.98 -12.89 -10.64
N ALA A 129 -19.05 -11.62 -10.92
CA ALA A 129 -20.23 -10.97 -11.49
C ALA A 129 -19.84 -10.12 -12.70
N VAL A 130 -20.84 -9.75 -13.49
CA VAL A 130 -20.67 -8.84 -14.62
C VAL A 130 -21.67 -7.72 -14.48
N LEU A 131 -21.21 -6.48 -14.59
CA LEU A 131 -22.06 -5.28 -14.61
C LEU A 131 -22.42 -4.98 -16.08
N PRO A 132 -23.65 -5.28 -16.52
CA PRO A 132 -24.06 -5.05 -17.90
C PRO A 132 -24.55 -3.61 -18.10
N VAL A 133 -23.66 -2.70 -18.55
CA VAL A 133 -24.02 -1.31 -18.80
C VAL A 133 -24.95 -1.22 -20.02
N GLN A 134 -26.21 -0.92 -19.77
CA GLN A 134 -27.28 -0.96 -20.77
C GLN A 134 -27.50 0.38 -21.45
N ASN A 135 -27.44 1.47 -20.68
CA ASN A 135 -27.62 2.82 -21.21
C ASN A 135 -26.39 3.27 -21.98
N LEU A 136 -26.62 4.00 -23.06
CA LEU A 136 -25.54 4.60 -23.86
C LEU A 136 -24.89 5.71 -23.03
N LEU A 137 -23.58 5.63 -22.94
CA LEU A 137 -22.74 6.70 -22.40
C LEU A 137 -22.26 7.58 -23.54
N GLU A 138 -22.00 8.84 -23.27
CA GLU A 138 -21.34 9.71 -24.25
C GLU A 138 -19.88 9.30 -24.35
N PRO A 139 -19.38 8.95 -25.55
CA PRO A 139 -17.96 8.61 -25.73
C PRO A 139 -17.04 9.72 -25.22
N GLU A 140 -15.86 9.35 -24.74
CA GLU A 140 -14.85 10.26 -24.18
C GLU A 140 -15.34 11.09 -22.98
N THR A 141 -16.48 10.70 -22.37
CA THR A 141 -17.03 11.36 -21.19
C THR A 141 -16.93 10.41 -19.99
N GLN A 142 -16.36 10.90 -18.91
CA GLN A 142 -16.25 10.13 -17.66
C GLN A 142 -17.55 10.18 -16.87
N TYR A 143 -17.91 9.06 -16.28
CA TYR A 143 -19.05 8.91 -15.38
C TYR A 143 -18.60 8.29 -14.07
N GLN A 144 -19.34 8.56 -13.01
CA GLN A 144 -19.13 7.93 -11.71
C GLN A 144 -19.87 6.59 -11.68
N LEU A 145 -19.16 5.52 -11.36
CA LEU A 145 -19.66 4.20 -11.07
C LEU A 145 -19.69 4.00 -9.55
N GLY A 146 -20.87 3.76 -9.00
CA GLY A 146 -21.06 3.35 -7.61
C GLY A 146 -21.56 1.90 -7.58
N ILE A 147 -20.92 1.03 -6.81
CA ILE A 147 -21.36 -0.35 -6.59
C ILE A 147 -21.80 -0.48 -5.14
N GLN A 148 -22.98 -1.03 -4.89
CA GLN A 148 -23.50 -1.33 -3.57
C GLN A 148 -23.66 -2.84 -3.40
N ALA A 149 -23.03 -3.38 -2.37
CA ALA A 149 -23.25 -4.74 -1.91
C ALA A 149 -24.00 -4.70 -0.57
N VAL A 150 -25.16 -5.35 -0.50
CA VAL A 150 -25.89 -5.54 0.76
C VAL A 150 -25.51 -6.89 1.33
N LEU A 151 -24.96 -6.89 2.54
CA LEU A 151 -24.44 -8.07 3.23
C LEU A 151 -25.57 -8.83 3.96
N SER A 152 -25.27 -10.03 4.43
CA SER A 152 -26.25 -10.90 5.12
C SER A 152 -26.78 -10.30 6.41
N ASP A 153 -25.98 -9.52 7.12
CA ASP A 153 -26.37 -8.79 8.34
C ASP A 153 -27.24 -7.55 8.07
N GLY A 154 -27.48 -7.21 6.80
CA GLY A 154 -28.27 -6.06 6.37
C GLY A 154 -27.46 -4.77 6.27
N THR A 155 -26.16 -4.79 6.55
CA THR A 155 -25.27 -3.63 6.28
C THR A 155 -24.97 -3.52 4.79
N SER A 156 -24.54 -2.33 4.36
CA SER A 156 -24.15 -2.08 2.97
C SER A 156 -22.66 -1.74 2.90
N ALA A 157 -22.03 -2.20 1.84
CA ALA A 157 -20.70 -1.77 1.43
C ALA A 157 -20.80 -1.05 0.09
N TRP A 158 -20.15 0.12 0.01
CA TRP A 158 -20.15 0.99 -1.17
C TRP A 158 -18.77 1.05 -1.78
N TYR A 159 -18.68 0.94 -3.11
CA TYR A 159 -17.44 0.99 -3.87
C TYR A 159 -17.57 2.01 -4.99
N TYR A 160 -16.48 2.70 -5.30
CA TYR A 160 -16.52 3.80 -6.26
C TYR A 160 -15.38 3.69 -7.26
N ALA A 161 -15.69 3.99 -8.51
CA ALA A 161 -14.74 4.14 -9.60
C ALA A 161 -15.31 5.10 -10.63
N ARG A 162 -14.49 5.58 -11.53
CA ARG A 162 -14.95 6.25 -12.75
C ARG A 162 -15.04 5.24 -13.90
N ILE A 163 -15.93 5.48 -14.83
CA ILE A 163 -16.11 4.65 -16.01
C ILE A 163 -16.07 5.55 -17.26
N LEU A 164 -15.44 5.06 -18.32
CA LEU A 164 -15.26 5.75 -19.59
C LEU A 164 -15.57 4.81 -20.74
N GLU A 165 -16.42 5.24 -21.67
CA GLU A 165 -16.57 4.62 -22.98
C GLU A 165 -15.66 5.36 -23.98
N THR A 166 -14.75 4.63 -24.63
CA THR A 166 -13.77 5.19 -25.56
C THR A 166 -13.41 4.22 -26.64
N ASP A 167 -13.11 4.73 -27.83
CA ASP A 167 -12.54 3.96 -28.96
C ASP A 167 -11.01 3.81 -28.83
N ASN A 168 -10.41 4.33 -27.76
CA ASN A 168 -8.96 4.23 -27.56
C ASN A 168 -8.54 2.81 -27.17
N ASP A 169 -8.02 2.08 -28.14
CA ASP A 169 -7.52 0.72 -27.98
C ASP A 169 -6.07 0.66 -27.46
N HIS A 170 -5.42 1.82 -27.24
CA HIS A 170 -4.01 1.90 -26.85
C HIS A 170 -3.79 1.94 -25.35
N ALA A 171 -4.83 2.19 -24.55
CA ALA A 171 -4.73 2.22 -23.09
C ALA A 171 -4.17 0.91 -22.52
N ALA A 172 -4.60 -0.23 -23.06
CA ALA A 172 -4.07 -1.55 -22.68
C ALA A 172 -2.58 -1.71 -23.00
N GLN A 173 -2.12 -1.17 -24.13
CA GLN A 173 -0.69 -1.20 -24.51
C GLN A 173 0.15 -0.29 -23.61
N MET A 174 -0.37 0.88 -23.24
CA MET A 174 0.29 1.79 -22.31
C MET A 174 0.41 1.17 -20.92
N LEU A 175 -0.65 0.52 -20.45
CA LEU A 175 -0.61 -0.21 -19.17
C LEU A 175 0.42 -1.35 -19.19
N ALA A 176 0.46 -2.12 -20.28
CA ALA A 176 1.44 -3.18 -20.45
C ALA A 176 2.89 -2.66 -20.48
N LEU A 177 3.12 -1.48 -21.09
CA LEU A 177 4.44 -0.82 -21.06
C LEU A 177 4.83 -0.41 -19.64
N ALA A 178 3.92 0.16 -18.86
CA ALA A 178 4.20 0.55 -17.47
C ALA A 178 4.63 -0.65 -16.62
N GLU A 179 3.94 -1.78 -16.76
CA GLU A 179 4.30 -3.01 -16.04
C GLU A 179 5.61 -3.62 -16.50
N ASP A 180 5.85 -3.69 -17.83
CA ASP A 180 7.11 -4.17 -18.39
C ASP A 180 8.29 -3.31 -17.94
N PHE A 181 8.12 -1.98 -17.94
CA PHE A 181 9.11 -1.05 -17.41
C PHE A 181 9.40 -1.33 -15.95
N SER A 182 8.37 -1.38 -15.10
CA SER A 182 8.50 -1.67 -13.67
C SER A 182 9.21 -2.99 -13.43
N GLN A 183 8.82 -4.06 -14.12
CA GLN A 183 9.45 -5.38 -13.98
C GLN A 183 10.93 -5.36 -14.37
N LYS A 184 11.27 -4.68 -15.46
CA LYS A 184 12.66 -4.59 -15.95
C LYS A 184 13.58 -3.89 -14.96
N THR A 185 13.08 -2.98 -14.11
CA THR A 185 13.92 -2.33 -13.09
C THR A 185 14.56 -3.32 -12.12
N PHE A 186 13.97 -4.50 -11.92
CA PHE A 186 14.48 -5.56 -11.02
C PHE A 186 15.46 -6.54 -11.70
N HIS A 187 15.64 -6.44 -13.02
CA HIS A 187 16.47 -7.37 -13.80
C HIS A 187 17.52 -6.60 -14.59
N TYR A 188 18.73 -6.53 -14.06
CA TYR A 188 19.82 -5.70 -14.60
C TYR A 188 20.03 -5.86 -16.11
N ASP A 189 20.01 -7.10 -16.63
CA ASP A 189 20.26 -7.38 -18.05
C ASP A 189 19.18 -6.78 -18.96
N SER A 190 17.90 -6.93 -18.59
CA SER A 190 16.78 -6.36 -19.35
C SER A 190 16.60 -4.85 -19.09
N ALA A 191 17.07 -4.36 -17.95
CA ALA A 191 16.99 -2.94 -17.61
C ALA A 191 17.80 -2.05 -18.58
N GLN A 192 18.73 -2.59 -19.35
CA GLN A 192 19.45 -1.81 -20.37
C GLN A 192 18.49 -1.18 -21.39
N GLU A 193 17.35 -1.80 -21.67
CA GLU A 193 16.32 -1.26 -22.56
C GLU A 193 15.66 0.01 -22.01
N LEU A 194 15.65 0.18 -20.68
CA LEU A 194 15.05 1.33 -20.01
C LEU A 194 15.81 2.63 -20.30
N THR A 195 17.08 2.52 -20.69
CA THR A 195 17.91 3.70 -21.01
C THR A 195 17.33 4.56 -22.13
N THR A 196 16.46 3.99 -22.99
CA THR A 196 15.76 4.73 -24.04
C THR A 196 14.70 5.72 -23.51
N TYR A 197 14.26 5.53 -22.28
CA TYR A 197 13.29 6.40 -21.61
C TYR A 197 13.95 7.35 -20.61
N MET A 198 15.18 7.05 -20.18
CA MET A 198 15.87 7.81 -19.13
C MET A 198 16.43 9.13 -19.68
N GLU A 199 16.35 10.15 -18.85
CA GLU A 199 16.88 11.49 -19.09
C GLU A 199 17.89 11.88 -18.01
N SER A 200 18.76 10.93 -17.63
CA SER A 200 19.69 11.07 -16.49
C SER A 200 20.49 12.37 -16.55
N THR A 201 20.47 13.12 -15.46
CA THR A 201 21.21 14.38 -15.34
C THR A 201 22.14 14.37 -14.13
N PRO A 202 23.29 15.03 -14.19
CA PRO A 202 24.19 15.14 -13.03
C PRO A 202 23.62 15.91 -11.85
N SER A 203 22.54 16.68 -12.07
CA SER A 203 21.86 17.47 -11.04
C SER A 203 20.77 16.69 -10.31
N ALA A 204 20.45 15.47 -10.73
CA ALA A 204 19.48 14.63 -10.04
C ALA A 204 20.03 14.17 -8.68
N ASP A 205 19.17 14.16 -7.68
CA ASP A 205 19.51 13.62 -6.38
C ASP A 205 19.53 12.08 -6.44
N ASN A 206 20.73 11.52 -6.34
CA ASN A 206 20.94 10.07 -6.31
C ASN A 206 21.37 9.58 -4.92
N SER A 207 21.13 10.34 -3.86
CA SER A 207 21.48 10.00 -2.48
C SER A 207 20.51 9.01 -1.83
N SER A 208 19.27 8.94 -2.33
CA SER A 208 18.18 8.15 -1.76
C SER A 208 17.44 7.36 -2.84
N PHE A 209 16.81 6.25 -2.44
CA PHE A 209 15.86 5.50 -3.25
C PHE A 209 14.40 5.85 -2.92
N GLY A 210 14.18 6.79 -2.00
CA GLY A 210 12.84 7.20 -1.57
C GLY A 210 12.00 7.80 -2.69
N THR A 211 12.63 8.54 -3.61
CA THR A 211 12.00 9.04 -4.84
C THR A 211 12.97 8.91 -6.00
N VAL A 212 12.52 8.27 -7.08
CA VAL A 212 13.30 8.02 -8.30
C VAL A 212 12.48 8.44 -9.51
N THR A 213 13.08 9.22 -10.41
CA THR A 213 12.47 9.74 -11.65
C THR A 213 13.31 9.38 -12.87
N LEU A 214 12.86 9.68 -14.09
CA LEU A 214 13.64 9.49 -15.32
C LEU A 214 14.99 10.23 -15.31
N LYS A 215 15.16 11.23 -14.45
CA LYS A 215 16.38 12.04 -14.36
C LYS A 215 17.47 11.40 -13.50
N ASN A 216 17.11 10.41 -12.69
CA ASN A 216 18.05 9.72 -11.81
C ASN A 216 19.00 8.81 -12.59
N SER A 217 20.03 8.32 -11.92
CA SER A 217 21.02 7.41 -12.51
C SER A 217 20.41 6.03 -12.80
N PHE A 218 21.01 5.31 -13.73
CA PHE A 218 20.63 3.92 -14.01
C PHE A 218 20.70 3.03 -12.76
N THR A 219 21.67 3.27 -11.88
CA THR A 219 21.79 2.56 -10.60
C THR A 219 20.59 2.81 -9.69
N GLN A 220 20.09 4.05 -9.61
CA GLN A 220 18.89 4.35 -8.84
C GLN A 220 17.66 3.72 -9.48
N MET A 221 17.55 3.78 -10.81
CA MET A 221 16.43 3.16 -11.54
C MET A 221 16.36 1.64 -11.29
N THR A 222 17.50 0.95 -11.26
CA THR A 222 17.60 -0.50 -11.13
C THR A 222 17.82 -0.99 -9.69
N TRP A 223 17.42 -0.21 -8.69
CA TRP A 223 17.52 -0.55 -7.26
C TRP A 223 18.95 -0.69 -6.71
N GLY A 224 19.96 -0.50 -7.53
CA GLY A 224 21.38 -0.49 -7.12
C GLY A 224 21.79 -1.70 -6.31
N SER A 225 22.37 -1.44 -5.14
CA SER A 225 22.84 -2.46 -4.19
C SER A 225 21.86 -2.74 -3.05
N LEU A 226 20.59 -2.29 -3.16
CA LEU A 226 19.64 -2.45 -2.07
C LEU A 226 19.26 -3.92 -1.79
N GLY A 227 19.41 -4.82 -2.78
CA GLY A 227 19.08 -6.23 -2.61
C GLY A 227 17.59 -6.47 -2.31
N VAL A 228 16.72 -5.69 -2.93
CA VAL A 228 15.26 -5.83 -2.76
C VAL A 228 14.68 -6.94 -3.63
N SER A 229 13.66 -7.59 -3.12
CA SER A 229 12.84 -8.57 -3.85
C SER A 229 11.44 -8.00 -4.04
N ARG A 230 10.91 -8.05 -5.28
CA ARG A 230 9.55 -7.60 -5.58
C ARG A 230 8.52 -8.62 -5.10
N GLY A 231 7.43 -8.16 -4.50
CA GLY A 231 6.26 -8.97 -4.20
C GLY A 231 5.56 -9.45 -5.48
N GLU A 232 4.87 -10.57 -5.39
CA GLU A 232 4.17 -11.19 -6.55
C GLU A 232 2.97 -10.35 -6.99
N THR A 233 2.29 -9.69 -6.06
CA THR A 233 1.09 -8.91 -6.34
C THR A 233 1.47 -7.50 -6.73
N VAL A 234 0.98 -7.07 -7.88
CA VAL A 234 1.06 -5.70 -8.38
C VAL A 234 -0.33 -5.21 -8.68
N PHE A 235 -0.72 -4.11 -8.06
CA PHE A 235 -1.98 -3.44 -8.32
C PHE A 235 -1.76 -2.36 -9.36
N ALA A 236 -2.46 -2.46 -10.48
CA ALA A 236 -2.38 -1.50 -11.57
C ALA A 236 -3.67 -0.67 -11.63
N SER A 237 -3.54 0.64 -11.68
CA SER A 237 -4.65 1.58 -11.81
C SER A 237 -4.45 2.48 -13.04
N LEU A 238 -5.48 2.61 -13.86
CA LEU A 238 -5.56 3.72 -14.79
C LEU A 238 -6.15 4.91 -14.01
N LYS A 239 -5.37 5.97 -13.86
CA LYS A 239 -5.82 7.18 -13.14
C LYS A 239 -6.52 8.16 -14.05
N GLU A 240 -6.03 8.31 -15.28
CA GLU A 240 -6.60 9.22 -16.25
C GLU A 240 -6.32 8.71 -17.67
N LEU A 241 -7.27 8.93 -18.58
CA LEU A 241 -7.13 8.71 -20.00
C LEU A 241 -7.76 9.89 -20.73
N SER A 242 -7.00 10.57 -21.59
CA SER A 242 -7.46 11.70 -22.36
C SER A 242 -6.78 11.71 -23.75
N GLY A 243 -7.51 11.34 -24.77
CA GLY A 243 -6.97 11.14 -26.11
C GLY A 243 -5.81 10.14 -26.07
N ASP A 244 -4.62 10.56 -26.50
CA ASP A 244 -3.41 9.73 -26.54
C ASP A 244 -2.62 9.68 -25.22
N LEU A 245 -3.07 10.37 -24.16
CA LEU A 245 -2.39 10.46 -22.87
C LEU A 245 -3.05 9.56 -21.85
N ALA A 246 -2.23 8.79 -21.12
CA ALA A 246 -2.66 8.00 -19.97
C ALA A 246 -1.78 8.26 -18.75
N ASN A 247 -2.41 8.38 -17.58
CA ASN A 247 -1.74 8.33 -16.29
C ASN A 247 -2.03 6.98 -15.64
N ILE A 248 -0.97 6.24 -15.33
CA ILE A 248 -1.02 4.88 -14.80
C ILE A 248 -0.24 4.86 -13.49
N GLU A 249 -0.80 4.17 -12.51
CA GLU A 249 -0.15 3.92 -11.23
C GLU A 249 0.00 2.42 -11.01
N LEU A 250 1.17 2.03 -10.55
CA LEU A 250 1.44 0.67 -10.08
C LEU A 250 1.79 0.73 -8.60
N GLU A 251 1.15 -0.13 -7.80
CA GLU A 251 1.44 -0.28 -6.38
C GLU A 251 1.83 -1.72 -6.07
N TYR A 252 2.91 -1.90 -5.32
CA TYR A 252 3.39 -3.21 -4.90
C TYR A 252 4.28 -3.09 -3.66
N TYR A 253 4.63 -4.24 -3.10
CA TYR A 253 5.59 -4.29 -2.00
C TYR A 253 6.94 -4.82 -2.47
N VAL A 254 8.00 -4.32 -1.84
CA VAL A 254 9.32 -4.92 -1.92
C VAL A 254 9.79 -5.30 -0.52
N THR A 255 10.58 -6.37 -0.46
CA THR A 255 11.18 -6.85 0.77
C THR A 255 12.70 -6.77 0.68
N ARG A 256 13.34 -6.51 1.81
CA ARG A 256 14.79 -6.52 1.97
C ARG A 256 15.14 -7.25 3.27
N GLU A 257 16.19 -8.06 3.24
CA GLU A 257 16.79 -8.54 4.48
C GLU A 257 17.59 -7.40 5.12
N ALA A 258 17.25 -7.06 6.37
CA ALA A 258 18.04 -6.07 7.09
C ALA A 258 19.45 -6.60 7.30
N ASP A 259 20.46 -5.79 6.96
CA ASP A 259 21.84 -6.09 7.31
C ASP A 259 21.91 -6.23 8.84
N GLY A 260 22.23 -7.42 9.34
CA GLY A 260 22.37 -7.68 10.77
C GLY A 260 23.40 -6.69 11.34
N GLY A 261 22.92 -5.64 12.01
CA GLY A 261 23.76 -4.65 12.65
C GLY A 261 24.76 -5.36 13.56
N ALA A 262 26.00 -4.89 13.59
CA ALA A 262 27.09 -5.44 14.39
C ALA A 262 26.68 -5.54 15.88
N GLY A 263 26.11 -6.68 16.28
CA GLY A 263 25.69 -6.98 17.66
C GLY A 263 24.46 -7.84 17.85
N GLY A 264 23.68 -8.15 16.79
CA GLY A 264 22.48 -8.99 16.91
C GLY A 264 22.72 -10.45 16.55
N THR A 265 22.44 -11.36 17.47
CA THR A 265 22.55 -12.83 17.33
C THR A 265 21.26 -13.45 16.76
N ASP A 266 20.44 -12.70 16.04
CA ASP A 266 19.22 -13.27 15.42
C ASP A 266 19.13 -12.83 13.95
N GLY A 267 18.69 -13.79 13.09
CA GLY A 267 18.62 -13.65 11.65
C GLY A 267 17.92 -12.35 11.25
N GLY A 268 18.45 -11.66 10.24
CA GLY A 268 18.03 -10.33 9.82
C GLY A 268 16.52 -10.24 9.66
N GLU A 269 15.93 -9.24 10.32
CA GLU A 269 14.49 -8.96 10.19
C GLU A 269 14.20 -8.50 8.76
N THR A 270 13.18 -9.07 8.13
CA THR A 270 12.75 -8.65 6.79
C THR A 270 12.10 -7.27 6.86
N GLU A 271 12.64 -6.35 6.14
CA GLU A 271 12.06 -5.03 5.94
C GLU A 271 11.08 -5.06 4.77
N VAL A 272 9.91 -4.44 4.94
CA VAL A 272 8.88 -4.33 3.91
C VAL A 272 8.69 -2.87 3.55
N TYR A 273 8.65 -2.58 2.26
CA TYR A 273 8.43 -1.24 1.74
C TYR A 273 7.26 -1.26 0.77
N GLY A 274 6.35 -0.27 0.90
CA GLY A 274 5.36 0.03 -0.12
C GLY A 274 5.99 0.87 -1.22
N VAL A 275 5.75 0.49 -2.45
CA VAL A 275 6.24 1.19 -3.65
C VAL A 275 5.05 1.63 -4.48
N THR A 276 5.08 2.88 -4.90
CA THR A 276 4.13 3.45 -5.85
C THR A 276 4.92 4.00 -7.04
N GLU A 277 4.54 3.58 -8.24
CA GLU A 277 5.11 4.07 -9.50
C GLU A 277 4.03 4.78 -10.29
N ASN A 278 4.28 6.03 -10.66
CA ASN A 278 3.40 6.86 -11.48
C ASN A 278 4.01 7.04 -12.86
N PHE A 279 3.22 6.77 -13.89
CA PHE A 279 3.61 6.88 -15.29
C PHE A 279 2.69 7.86 -16.00
N THR A 280 3.25 8.83 -16.72
CA THR A 280 2.54 9.61 -17.73
C THR A 280 3.02 9.15 -19.10
N LEU A 281 2.14 8.46 -19.83
CA LEU A 281 2.45 7.88 -21.12
C LEU A 281 1.67 8.59 -22.23
N LYS A 282 2.32 8.74 -23.38
CA LYS A 282 1.69 9.26 -24.60
C LYS A 282 1.84 8.27 -25.73
N TRP A 283 0.72 7.82 -26.26
CA TRP A 283 0.72 6.98 -27.46
C TRP A 283 0.97 7.79 -28.74
N SER A 284 1.63 7.20 -29.69
CA SER A 284 1.69 7.66 -31.08
C SER A 284 1.79 6.46 -32.01
N SER A 285 1.50 6.66 -33.30
CA SER A 285 1.58 5.60 -34.31
C SER A 285 2.98 4.99 -34.48
N GLN A 286 4.02 5.60 -33.94
CA GLN A 286 5.40 5.10 -34.02
C GLN A 286 5.83 4.36 -32.76
N ARG A 287 5.48 4.88 -31.58
CA ARG A 287 5.82 4.28 -30.27
C ARG A 287 5.03 4.97 -29.15
N ILE A 288 5.05 4.36 -27.97
CA ILE A 288 4.60 4.99 -26.75
C ILE A 288 5.78 5.79 -26.14
N TYR A 289 5.54 7.06 -25.83
CA TYR A 289 6.49 7.92 -25.14
C TYR A 289 6.20 7.92 -23.66
N MET A 290 7.24 7.78 -22.83
CA MET A 290 7.17 8.03 -21.41
C MET A 290 7.47 9.50 -21.16
N MET A 291 6.43 10.26 -20.83
CA MET A 291 6.50 11.72 -20.64
C MET A 291 6.97 12.06 -19.23
N ASP A 292 6.58 11.23 -18.26
CA ASP A 292 7.01 11.36 -16.88
C ASP A 292 6.96 10.00 -16.18
N TYR A 293 7.82 9.84 -15.18
CA TYR A 293 7.88 8.68 -14.30
C TYR A 293 8.37 9.11 -12.94
N GLU A 294 7.68 8.67 -11.91
CA GLU A 294 8.10 8.81 -10.53
C GLU A 294 7.83 7.51 -9.77
N ARG A 295 8.85 7.01 -9.08
CA ARG A 295 8.73 5.91 -8.13
C ARG A 295 8.99 6.42 -6.73
N THR A 296 8.06 6.20 -5.82
CA THR A 296 8.25 6.46 -4.39
C THR A 296 8.32 5.15 -3.62
N MET A 297 9.13 5.13 -2.57
CA MET A 297 9.31 3.96 -1.71
C MET A 297 9.26 4.39 -0.25
N ASN A 298 8.33 3.78 0.52
CA ASN A 298 8.14 4.06 1.93
C ASN A 298 8.19 2.78 2.74
N GLN A 299 9.01 2.78 3.81
CA GLN A 299 9.07 1.63 4.70
C GLN A 299 7.76 1.47 5.46
N LEU A 300 7.22 0.25 5.47
CA LEU A 300 6.06 -0.07 6.27
C LEU A 300 6.47 -0.25 7.73
N PHE A 301 5.61 0.23 8.61
CA PHE A 301 5.80 0.05 10.03
C PHE A 301 5.73 -1.42 10.41
N SER A 302 6.77 -1.92 11.07
CA SER A 302 6.79 -3.26 11.68
C SER A 302 6.67 -3.12 13.19
N GLY A 303 5.62 -3.72 13.77
CA GLY A 303 5.43 -3.76 15.22
C GLY A 303 6.43 -4.68 15.94
N SER A 304 7.19 -5.50 15.23
CA SER A 304 8.19 -6.41 15.79
C SER A 304 9.48 -5.70 16.20
N ARG A 305 9.71 -4.47 15.75
CA ARG A 305 10.90 -3.70 16.10
C ARG A 305 10.80 -3.14 17.50
N GLU A 306 11.88 -3.24 18.27
CA GLU A 306 12.03 -2.53 19.52
C GLU A 306 12.13 -1.03 19.25
N LEU A 307 10.97 -0.38 19.07
CA LEU A 307 10.90 1.06 18.85
C LEU A 307 11.30 1.87 20.08
N PHE A 308 11.27 1.23 21.27
CA PHE A 308 11.58 1.88 22.52
C PHE A 308 12.83 1.26 23.14
N SER A 309 13.88 2.07 23.30
CA SER A 309 15.09 1.70 24.03
C SER A 309 15.30 2.67 25.18
N GLY A 310 14.90 2.26 26.40
CA GLY A 310 14.98 3.10 27.58
C GLY A 310 14.13 4.37 27.46
N LYS A 311 14.77 5.54 27.31
CA LYS A 311 14.10 6.84 27.13
C LYS A 311 14.07 7.33 25.68
N ARG A 312 14.40 6.47 24.72
CA ARG A 312 14.49 6.82 23.30
C ARG A 312 13.44 6.07 22.52
N ILE A 313 12.89 6.74 21.50
CA ILE A 313 12.01 6.14 20.49
C ILE A 313 12.81 6.09 19.21
N LEU A 314 12.92 4.90 18.60
CA LEU A 314 13.50 4.72 17.29
C LEU A 314 12.39 4.97 16.26
N LEU A 315 12.43 6.08 15.56
CA LEU A 315 11.38 6.46 14.60
C LEU A 315 11.50 5.73 13.25
N GLY A 316 12.60 5.01 13.01
CA GLY A 316 12.82 4.29 11.74
C GLY A 316 12.99 5.21 10.53
N ILE A 317 13.20 6.52 10.74
CA ILE A 317 13.36 7.50 9.67
C ILE A 317 14.81 7.41 9.18
N SER A 318 14.99 7.10 7.90
CA SER A 318 16.30 6.99 7.27
C SER A 318 16.83 8.33 6.74
N ASP A 319 15.97 9.34 6.59
CA ASP A 319 16.34 10.67 6.12
C ASP A 319 16.19 11.69 7.26
N GLY A 320 17.34 12.13 7.79
CA GLY A 320 17.39 13.14 8.85
C GLY A 320 17.12 14.57 8.37
N ASP A 321 17.25 14.85 7.08
CA ASP A 321 17.17 16.21 6.54
C ASP A 321 15.71 16.67 6.39
N GLY A 322 14.76 15.76 6.37
CA GLY A 322 13.31 16.03 6.36
C GLY A 322 12.66 16.25 7.72
N LEU A 323 13.40 16.09 8.81
CA LEU A 323 12.87 16.19 10.17
C LEU A 323 12.90 17.62 10.71
N TYR A 324 11.74 18.26 10.76
CA TYR A 324 11.56 19.54 11.47
C TYR A 324 11.02 19.29 12.89
N ALA A 325 11.90 19.27 13.88
CA ALA A 325 11.49 19.21 15.26
C ALA A 325 11.37 20.63 15.88
N LYS A 326 10.19 21.02 16.29
CA LYS A 326 9.96 22.24 17.08
C LYS A 326 9.83 21.90 18.56
N LYS A 327 10.63 22.56 19.39
CA LYS A 327 10.49 22.47 20.84
C LYS A 327 9.57 23.58 21.36
N SER A 328 8.76 23.24 22.35
CA SER A 328 8.02 24.27 23.12
C SER A 328 8.98 25.20 23.86
N GLU A 329 8.57 26.42 24.17
CA GLU A 329 9.39 27.37 24.95
C GLU A 329 9.88 26.81 26.30
N SER A 330 9.10 25.92 26.90
CA SER A 330 9.49 25.22 28.14
C SER A 330 10.46 24.05 27.92
N GLY A 331 10.74 23.68 26.67
CA GLY A 331 11.56 22.51 26.32
C GLY A 331 10.93 21.16 26.70
N ARG A 332 9.68 21.18 27.19
CA ARG A 332 9.00 19.98 27.72
C ARG A 332 8.35 19.12 26.64
N TYR A 333 8.03 19.71 25.48
CA TYR A 333 7.40 19.04 24.36
C TYR A 333 8.20 19.29 23.08
N THR A 334 8.32 18.26 22.24
CA THR A 334 8.91 18.33 20.90
C THR A 334 7.88 17.74 19.93
N ALA A 335 7.54 18.47 18.88
CA ALA A 335 6.65 18.07 17.80
C ALA A 335 7.40 18.00 16.46
#